data_9b0f1be74b0743353931631af2c07bfc
#
_entry.id   9b0f1be74b0743353931631af2c07bfc
#
_cell.length_a   1.000
_cell.length_b   1.000
_cell.length_c   1.000
_cell.angle_alpha   90.00
_cell.angle_beta   90.00
_cell.angle_gamma   90.00
#
_symmetry.space_group_name_H-M   'P 1'
#
loop_
_entity.id
_entity.type
_entity.pdbx_description
1 polymer ?
#
loop_
_entity_poly.entity_id
_entity_poly.type
_entity_poly.pdbx_seq_one_letter_code
_entity_poly.pdbx_strand_id
1 'polypeptide(L)'
;MRSFLTVNGIELPMPHRGLNLKIATIVDSARNADGVVVGQKVGRDQQKIDSLEWVYLPAATWEQILKIFDSNFFVTVTYPDMVNGTWTTRKMYPGDRSATPFWLDRNTGLPSHYLNCKVNLIDCGE
;
A
#
# COMPACT_ATOMS: atom_id res chain seq x y z
N MET A 1 2.72 -2.82 -21.10
CA MET A 1 1.64 -2.25 -20.29
C MET A 1 2.19 -1.85 -18.93
N ARG A 2 1.85 -0.67 -18.47
CA ARG A 2 2.35 -0.17 -17.18
C ARG A 2 1.69 -0.93 -16.04
N SER A 3 2.47 -1.26 -14.99
CA SER A 3 1.93 -1.84 -13.77
C SER A 3 1.03 -0.83 -13.04
N PHE A 4 0.04 -1.33 -12.33
CA PHE A 4 -0.85 -0.52 -11.51
C PHE A 4 -0.09 0.28 -10.45
N LEU A 5 0.99 -0.25 -9.93
CA LEU A 5 1.68 0.31 -8.78
C LEU A 5 3.19 0.32 -9.01
N THR A 6 3.80 1.47 -8.78
CA THR A 6 5.25 1.64 -8.85
C THR A 6 5.75 2.17 -7.51
N VAL A 7 6.75 1.52 -6.92
CA VAL A 7 7.35 1.92 -5.64
C VAL A 7 8.82 2.22 -5.87
N ASN A 8 9.24 3.44 -5.57
CA ASN A 8 10.61 3.92 -5.79
C ASN A 8 11.11 3.65 -7.21
N GLY A 9 10.21 3.80 -8.20
CA GLY A 9 10.54 3.58 -9.61
C GLY A 9 10.51 2.12 -10.05
N ILE A 10 10.22 1.19 -9.15
CA ILE A 10 10.17 -0.24 -9.47
C ILE A 10 8.71 -0.65 -9.63
N GLU A 11 8.36 -1.19 -10.78
CA GLU A 11 7.01 -1.68 -11.03
C GLU A 11 6.78 -2.98 -10.27
N LEU A 12 5.69 -3.01 -9.47
CA LEU A 12 5.30 -4.21 -8.75
C LEU A 12 4.38 -5.07 -9.62
N PRO A 13 4.33 -6.39 -9.38
CA PRO A 13 3.37 -7.25 -10.06
C PRO A 13 1.94 -6.78 -9.83
N MET A 14 1.04 -7.13 -10.76
CA MET A 14 -0.37 -6.78 -10.65
C MET A 14 -0.96 -7.43 -9.40
N PRO A 15 -1.55 -6.66 -8.48
CA PRO A 15 -2.11 -7.24 -7.25
C PRO A 15 -3.42 -7.97 -7.52
N HIS A 16 -3.83 -8.77 -6.52
CA HIS A 16 -5.09 -9.50 -6.55
C HIS A 16 -6.28 -8.53 -6.51
N ARG A 17 -7.43 -8.99 -7.00
CA ARG A 17 -8.70 -8.25 -6.85
C ARG A 17 -8.98 -8.02 -5.37
N GLY A 18 -9.62 -6.92 -5.06
CA GLY A 18 -9.94 -6.55 -3.68
C GLY A 18 -9.01 -5.48 -3.13
N LEU A 19 -8.03 -5.05 -3.92
CA LEU A 19 -7.24 -3.89 -3.58
C LEU A 19 -8.16 -2.69 -3.39
N ASN A 20 -8.01 -1.99 -2.26
CA ASN A 20 -8.77 -0.79 -1.95
C ASN A 20 -7.87 0.42 -1.92
N LEU A 21 -8.28 1.44 -2.65
CA LEU A 21 -7.73 2.78 -2.51
C LEU A 21 -8.67 3.56 -1.61
N LYS A 22 -8.14 4.12 -0.52
CA LYS A 22 -8.94 4.84 0.47
C LYS A 22 -8.48 6.28 0.59
N ILE A 23 -9.44 7.16 0.82
CA ILE A 23 -9.19 8.57 1.13
C ILE A 23 -9.86 8.85 2.46
N ALA A 24 -9.07 9.31 3.44
CA ALA A 24 -9.57 9.65 4.76
C ALA A 24 -9.38 11.14 5.00
N THR A 25 -10.46 11.80 5.47
CA THR A 25 -10.41 13.21 5.84
C THR A 25 -10.38 13.31 7.36
N ILE A 26 -9.37 14.01 7.88
CA ILE A 26 -9.29 14.27 9.31
C ILE A 26 -10.05 15.55 9.59
N VAL A 27 -11.08 15.45 10.45
CA VAL A 27 -11.98 16.56 10.77
C VAL A 27 -11.97 16.80 12.27
N ASP A 28 -11.75 18.06 12.66
CA ASP A 28 -11.99 18.51 14.02
C ASP A 28 -13.41 19.06 14.04
N SER A 29 -14.32 18.42 14.76
CA SER A 29 -15.74 18.75 14.72
C SER A 29 -16.36 18.76 16.11
N ALA A 30 -17.40 19.61 16.25
CA ALA A 30 -18.21 19.68 17.44
C ALA A 30 -19.66 20.04 17.06
N ARG A 31 -20.62 19.78 17.93
CA ARG A 31 -22.00 20.23 17.72
C ARG A 31 -22.23 21.56 18.40
N ASN A 32 -22.93 22.47 17.72
CA ASN A 32 -23.34 23.73 18.33
C ASN A 32 -24.61 23.53 19.15
N ALA A 33 -25.13 24.61 19.73
CA ALA A 33 -26.32 24.59 20.60
C ALA A 33 -27.58 24.10 19.87
N ASP A 34 -27.65 24.22 18.57
CA ASP A 34 -28.78 23.75 17.74
C ASP A 34 -28.62 22.30 17.29
N GLY A 35 -27.58 21.62 17.73
CA GLY A 35 -27.30 20.25 17.35
C GLY A 35 -26.63 20.07 15.98
N VAL A 36 -26.28 21.15 15.32
CA VAL A 36 -25.62 21.11 14.02
C VAL A 36 -24.12 20.83 14.20
N VAL A 37 -23.60 19.91 13.42
CA VAL A 37 -22.17 19.61 13.43
C VAL A 37 -21.41 20.73 12.73
N VAL A 38 -20.47 21.33 13.47
CA VAL A 38 -19.55 22.32 12.95
C VAL A 38 -18.19 21.66 12.87
N GLY A 39 -17.62 21.58 11.67
CA GLY A 39 -16.37 20.86 11.46
C GLY A 39 -15.35 21.68 10.68
N GLN A 40 -14.11 21.35 10.89
CA GLN A 40 -13.00 21.92 10.17
C GLN A 40 -12.08 20.79 9.72
N LYS A 41 -11.73 20.79 8.44
CA LYS A 41 -10.79 19.84 7.90
C LYS A 41 -9.38 20.15 8.41
N VAL A 42 -8.71 19.14 8.94
CA VAL A 42 -7.36 19.26 9.48
C VAL A 42 -6.37 18.67 8.48
N GLY A 43 -5.53 19.54 7.90
CA GLY A 43 -4.56 19.12 6.91
C GLY A 43 -5.19 18.64 5.59
N ARG A 44 -4.42 18.00 4.76
CA ARG A 44 -4.93 17.40 3.52
C ARG A 44 -5.50 16.01 3.78
N ASP A 45 -6.30 15.52 2.85
CA ASP A 45 -6.80 14.15 2.93
C ASP A 45 -5.64 13.17 2.89
N GLN A 46 -5.73 12.15 3.72
CA GLN A 46 -4.77 11.05 3.72
C GLN A 46 -5.23 9.96 2.79
N GLN A 47 -4.30 9.36 2.06
CA GLN A 47 -4.58 8.27 1.17
C GLN A 47 -3.96 6.98 1.67
N LYS A 48 -4.60 5.88 1.34
CA LYS A 48 -4.19 4.57 1.83
C LYS A 48 -4.45 3.51 0.76
N ILE A 49 -3.50 2.65 0.57
CA ILE A 49 -3.66 1.49 -0.29
C ILE A 49 -3.82 0.27 0.63
N ASP A 50 -5.06 -0.19 0.78
CA ASP A 50 -5.38 -1.34 1.61
C ASP A 50 -5.49 -2.60 0.78
N SER A 51 -5.28 -3.73 1.44
CA SER A 51 -5.44 -5.05 0.83
C SER A 51 -4.60 -5.22 -0.45
N LEU A 52 -3.40 -4.66 -0.41
CA LEU A 52 -2.42 -4.89 -1.48
C LEU A 52 -1.90 -6.31 -1.29
N GLU A 53 -2.48 -7.24 -2.06
CA GLU A 53 -2.24 -8.66 -1.89
C GLU A 53 -1.86 -9.31 -3.21
N TRP A 54 -1.01 -10.32 -3.10
CA TRP A 54 -0.73 -11.23 -4.19
C TRP A 54 -1.03 -12.64 -3.71
N VAL A 55 -1.84 -13.37 -4.46
CA VAL A 55 -2.19 -14.75 -4.09
C VAL A 55 -0.95 -15.63 -4.10
N TYR A 56 -0.04 -15.38 -5.01
CA TYR A 56 1.12 -16.22 -5.25
C TYR A 56 2.23 -15.41 -5.89
N LEU A 57 3.41 -15.47 -5.29
CA LEU A 57 4.59 -14.82 -5.84
C LEU A 57 5.81 -15.74 -5.73
N PRO A 58 6.71 -15.71 -6.73
CA PRO A 58 8.02 -16.32 -6.57
C PRO A 58 8.78 -15.68 -5.41
N ALA A 59 9.58 -16.47 -4.70
CA ALA A 59 10.31 -15.97 -3.54
C ALA A 59 11.21 -14.78 -3.89
N ALA A 60 11.85 -14.81 -5.05
CA ALA A 60 12.71 -13.72 -5.49
C ALA A 60 11.94 -12.41 -5.66
N THR A 61 10.72 -12.46 -6.18
CA THR A 61 9.87 -11.28 -6.37
C THR A 61 9.43 -10.71 -5.03
N TRP A 62 8.96 -11.55 -4.12
CA TRP A 62 8.55 -11.12 -2.78
C TRP A 62 9.72 -10.54 -2.00
N GLU A 63 10.88 -11.17 -2.09
CA GLU A 63 12.11 -10.69 -1.48
C GLU A 63 12.48 -9.29 -2.01
N GLN A 64 12.37 -9.07 -3.31
CA GLN A 64 12.65 -7.77 -3.91
C GLN A 64 11.69 -6.68 -3.37
N ILE A 65 10.42 -7.01 -3.24
CA ILE A 65 9.42 -6.09 -2.69
C ILE A 65 9.77 -5.75 -1.23
N LEU A 66 10.07 -6.75 -0.42
CA LEU A 66 10.41 -6.52 0.98
C LEU A 66 11.70 -5.73 1.15
N LYS A 67 12.67 -5.93 0.28
CA LYS A 67 13.93 -5.17 0.33
C LYS A 67 13.73 -3.68 0.07
N ILE A 68 12.77 -3.31 -0.76
CA ILE A 68 12.44 -1.91 -0.98
C ILE A 68 12.06 -1.25 0.34
N PHE A 69 11.19 -1.89 1.13
CA PHE A 69 10.72 -1.36 2.40
C PHE A 69 11.77 -1.50 3.50
N ASP A 70 12.58 -2.52 3.46
CA ASP A 70 13.64 -2.73 4.46
C ASP A 70 14.74 -1.67 4.32
N SER A 71 15.05 -1.27 3.09
CA SER A 71 16.07 -0.25 2.83
C SER A 71 15.56 1.17 3.10
N ASN A 72 14.25 1.39 2.94
CA ASN A 72 13.65 2.72 3.05
C ASN A 72 12.29 2.61 3.70
N PHE A 73 12.16 3.10 4.94
CA PHE A 73 10.86 3.09 5.61
C PHE A 73 9.82 3.90 4.84
N PHE A 74 10.21 5.12 4.42
CA PHE A 74 9.35 5.92 3.56
C PHE A 74 9.70 5.66 2.10
N VAL A 75 8.69 5.41 1.28
CA VAL A 75 8.86 5.11 -0.14
C VAL A 75 7.99 6.04 -0.97
N THR A 76 8.41 6.26 -2.21
CA THR A 76 7.64 7.04 -3.19
C THR A 76 6.79 6.08 -4.00
N VAL A 77 5.48 6.24 -3.92
CA VAL A 77 4.52 5.34 -4.56
C VAL A 77 3.77 6.08 -5.65
N THR A 78 3.77 5.53 -6.85
CA THR A 78 2.98 6.03 -7.98
C THR A 78 1.84 5.08 -8.23
N TYR A 79 0.61 5.60 -8.20
CA TYR A 79 -0.61 4.80 -8.34
C TYR A 79 -1.72 5.66 -8.96
N PRO A 80 -2.83 5.03 -9.40
CA PRO A 80 -3.96 5.81 -9.92
C PRO A 80 -4.63 6.64 -8.83
N ASP A 81 -4.83 7.92 -9.12
CA ASP A 81 -5.54 8.83 -8.23
C ASP A 81 -7.02 8.83 -8.56
N MET A 82 -7.86 8.47 -7.60
CA MET A 82 -9.31 8.42 -7.79
C MET A 82 -9.94 9.79 -7.99
N VAL A 83 -9.34 10.83 -7.40
CA VAL A 83 -9.92 12.18 -7.47
C VAL A 83 -9.69 12.80 -8.84
N ASN A 84 -8.49 12.70 -9.36
CA ASN A 84 -8.12 13.36 -10.61
C ASN A 84 -8.20 12.45 -11.85
N GLY A 85 -8.35 11.15 -11.65
CA GLY A 85 -8.45 10.20 -12.74
C GLY A 85 -7.14 9.99 -13.50
N THR A 86 -6.01 10.30 -12.89
CA THR A 86 -4.70 10.13 -13.50
C THR A 86 -3.72 9.55 -12.48
N TRP A 87 -2.46 9.41 -12.88
CA TRP A 87 -1.43 8.91 -11.97
C TRP A 87 -1.03 9.97 -10.96
N THR A 88 -0.78 9.56 -9.74
CA THR A 88 -0.24 10.43 -8.69
C THR A 88 0.93 9.75 -8.01
N THR A 89 1.80 10.56 -7.41
CA THR A 89 2.95 10.08 -6.65
C THR A 89 2.88 10.66 -5.25
N ARG A 90 2.97 9.78 -4.25
CA ARG A 90 2.94 10.19 -2.84
C ARG A 90 3.99 9.47 -2.04
N LYS A 91 4.43 10.11 -0.96
CA LYS A 91 5.32 9.50 0.00
C LYS A 91 4.48 8.68 0.98
N MET A 92 4.79 7.41 1.09
CA MET A 92 4.03 6.46 1.91
C MET A 92 4.97 5.60 2.75
N TYR A 93 4.43 4.91 3.74
CA TYR A 93 5.18 3.93 4.51
C TYR A 93 4.38 2.62 4.59
N PRO A 94 5.06 1.49 4.72
CA PRO A 94 4.35 0.20 4.78
C PRO A 94 3.80 -0.08 6.17
N GLY A 95 2.63 -0.74 6.22
CA GLY A 95 2.14 -1.38 7.42
C GLY A 95 2.77 -2.76 7.59
N ASP A 96 2.08 -3.63 8.34
CA ASP A 96 2.56 -4.99 8.53
C ASP A 96 2.63 -5.75 7.21
N ARG A 97 3.67 -6.54 7.08
CA ARG A 97 3.90 -7.37 5.90
C ARG A 97 3.86 -8.83 6.31
N SER A 98 3.13 -9.63 5.54
CA SER A 98 2.99 -11.06 5.84
C SER A 98 2.92 -11.87 4.57
N ALA A 99 3.30 -13.15 4.68
CA ALA A 99 3.19 -14.11 3.59
C ALA A 99 3.29 -15.51 4.18
N THR A 100 2.77 -16.48 3.44
CA THR A 100 2.85 -17.90 3.82
C THR A 100 3.86 -18.60 2.92
N PRO A 101 4.91 -19.20 3.48
CA PRO A 101 5.87 -19.95 2.65
C PRO A 101 5.20 -21.13 1.96
N PHE A 102 5.62 -21.38 0.74
CA PHE A 102 5.05 -22.45 -0.07
C PHE A 102 6.18 -23.06 -0.93
N TRP A 103 6.20 -24.38 -1.05
CA TRP A 103 7.22 -25.13 -1.77
C TRP A 103 8.64 -24.77 -1.32
N LEU A 104 9.24 -25.70 -0.59
CA LEU A 104 10.62 -25.55 -0.16
C LEU A 104 11.57 -26.10 -1.21
N ASP A 105 12.67 -25.39 -1.42
CA ASP A 105 13.76 -25.87 -2.26
C ASP A 105 14.51 -26.98 -1.51
N ARG A 106 14.67 -28.14 -2.13
CA ARG A 106 15.32 -29.27 -1.48
C ARG A 106 16.80 -29.02 -1.17
N ASN A 107 17.46 -28.18 -1.96
CA ASN A 107 18.88 -27.94 -1.79
C ASN A 107 19.18 -26.92 -0.69
N THR A 108 18.34 -25.89 -0.57
CA THR A 108 18.59 -24.80 0.37
C THR A 108 17.67 -24.84 1.58
N GLY A 109 16.54 -25.55 1.50
CA GLY A 109 15.51 -25.54 2.55
C GLY A 109 14.70 -24.25 2.61
N LEU A 110 14.96 -23.32 1.70
CA LEU A 110 14.24 -22.04 1.66
C LEU A 110 12.99 -22.15 0.79
N PRO A 111 11.95 -21.33 1.07
CA PRO A 111 10.77 -21.32 0.23
C PRO A 111 11.09 -20.87 -1.19
N SER A 112 10.51 -21.56 -2.17
CA SER A 112 10.60 -21.14 -3.57
C SER A 112 9.53 -20.13 -3.95
N HIS A 113 8.40 -20.14 -3.22
CA HIS A 113 7.26 -19.26 -3.46
C HIS A 113 6.61 -18.86 -2.14
N TYR A 114 5.81 -17.80 -2.20
CA TYR A 114 4.99 -17.35 -1.08
C TYR A 114 3.56 -17.18 -1.52
N LEU A 115 2.62 -17.53 -0.65
CA LEU A 115 1.19 -17.35 -0.83
C LEU A 115 0.69 -16.21 0.05
N ASN A 116 -0.39 -15.58 -0.37
CA ASN A 116 -1.08 -14.55 0.42
C ASN A 116 -0.13 -13.45 0.90
N CYS A 117 0.70 -12.98 -0.01
CA CYS A 117 1.62 -11.88 0.27
C CYS A 117 0.82 -10.59 0.46
N LYS A 118 1.00 -9.91 1.58
CA LYS A 118 0.23 -8.72 1.95
C LYS A 118 1.12 -7.59 2.41
N VAL A 119 0.74 -6.39 2.05
CA VAL A 119 1.30 -5.16 2.61
C VAL A 119 0.28 -4.03 2.42
N ASN A 120 0.20 -3.12 3.38
CA ASN A 120 -0.59 -1.90 3.24
C ASN A 120 0.36 -0.73 3.09
N LEU A 121 -0.03 0.25 2.29
CA LEU A 121 0.72 1.48 2.13
C LEU A 121 -0.09 2.64 2.67
N ILE A 122 0.52 3.43 3.55
CA ILE A 122 -0.14 4.49 4.28
C ILE A 122 0.55 5.81 3.95
N ASP A 123 -0.25 6.81 3.55
CA ASP A 123 0.22 8.15 3.26
C ASP A 123 0.81 8.78 4.53
N CYS A 124 2.01 9.34 4.43
CA CYS A 124 2.68 9.93 5.59
C CYS A 124 2.20 11.35 5.91
N GLY A 125 1.29 11.92 5.12
CA GLY A 125 0.71 13.23 5.40
C GLY A 125 1.45 14.43 4.83
N GLU A 126 2.52 14.19 4.09
CA GLU A 126 3.27 15.28 3.45
C GLU A 126 2.72 15.67 2.09
#